data_e9ec90c93b7bab87b331f5ea7ab7d98b
#
_entry.id   e9ec90c93b7bab87b331f5ea7ab7d98b
#
_cell.length_a   1.000
_cell.length_b   1.000
_cell.length_c   1.000
_cell.angle_alpha   90.00
_cell.angle_beta   90.00
_cell.angle_gamma   90.00
#
_symmetry.space_group_name_H-M   'P 1'
#
loop_
_entity.id
_entity.type
_entity.pdbx_description
1 polymer ?
#
loop_
_entity_poly.entity_id
_entity_poly.type
_entity_poly.pdbx_seq_one_letter_code
_entity_poly.pdbx_strand_id
1 'polypeptide(L)'
;MIDLNQSWPMPDRPLPIVIFGAGSIVMDAHIPAYLASEFVIRGIFDPDQDKARALAAQYGFTAYRTAQEAAAQQDVIFDLATPPDAHAEILESLPEAAGVLIQKPMGSDLAGATEILRVCRARSLRAAVNFQLRFAPMMLALRDAIDRGLLGEVVDFDAWLAVDTPWGLWKFLKGLPRVEILLHSIHYLDFIRSVLGDPKGVHAKTLGHPSGDTSNTRTAAILDYGDRVRCALSINHNHSFGRKYQACEFRICGTKGAAYLHLGVNLDYPKGEPDILEINTGEGWVACPLTGSWFIDSFANRMAQLQRFVTGQEPTLVSGVEDAWTTMALVEAAYESSASPATPLAPKP
;
A
#
# COMPACT_ATOMS: atom_id res chain seq x y z
N MET A 1 -28.75 -4.09 8.16
CA MET A 1 -27.55 -3.32 7.73
C MET A 1 -26.43 -3.77 8.64
N ILE A 2 -25.27 -4.18 8.09
CA ILE A 2 -24.12 -4.61 8.87
C ILE A 2 -23.29 -3.35 9.15
N ASP A 3 -23.14 -3.02 10.44
CA ASP A 3 -22.28 -1.92 10.89
C ASP A 3 -20.84 -2.45 11.05
N LEU A 4 -19.91 -1.94 10.25
CA LEU A 4 -18.52 -2.37 10.18
C LEU A 4 -17.58 -1.19 10.44
N ASN A 5 -16.46 -1.46 11.09
CA ASN A 5 -15.43 -0.46 11.35
C ASN A 5 -14.73 -0.03 10.05
N GLN A 6 -14.71 1.28 9.75
CA GLN A 6 -14.18 1.86 8.52
C GLN A 6 -13.09 2.90 8.75
N SER A 7 -12.72 3.15 9.99
CA SER A 7 -11.73 4.16 10.34
C SER A 7 -10.80 3.67 11.43
N TRP A 8 -9.61 4.22 11.47
CA TRP A 8 -8.69 3.99 12.59
C TRP A 8 -8.91 5.08 13.65
N PRO A 9 -8.89 4.75 14.95
CA PRO A 9 -9.02 5.77 15.99
C PRO A 9 -7.93 6.82 15.89
N MET A 10 -8.29 8.09 16.07
CA MET A 10 -7.32 9.18 16.09
C MET A 10 -6.47 9.13 17.36
N PRO A 11 -5.20 9.57 17.32
CA PRO A 11 -4.37 9.71 18.51
C PRO A 11 -4.87 10.84 19.41
N ASP A 12 -4.82 10.66 20.74
CA ASP A 12 -5.26 11.68 21.72
C ASP A 12 -4.40 12.96 21.67
N ARG A 13 -3.11 12.77 21.38
CA ARG A 13 -2.12 13.87 21.28
C ARG A 13 -1.20 13.61 20.10
N PRO A 14 -1.62 14.02 18.89
CA PRO A 14 -0.82 13.80 17.70
C PRO A 14 0.49 14.60 17.75
N LEU A 15 1.59 13.96 17.38
CA LEU A 15 2.86 14.62 17.17
C LEU A 15 2.84 15.34 15.81
N PRO A 16 3.51 16.49 15.69
CA PRO A 16 3.67 17.14 14.40
C PRO A 16 4.43 16.25 13.40
N ILE A 17 4.18 16.48 12.11
CA ILE A 17 4.75 15.68 11.01
C ILE A 17 5.82 16.50 10.30
N VAL A 18 6.96 15.89 10.02
CA VAL A 18 8.01 16.39 9.12
C VAL A 18 8.05 15.51 7.88
N ILE A 19 7.84 16.11 6.72
CA ILE A 19 7.75 15.39 5.44
C ILE A 19 9.10 15.51 4.69
N PHE A 20 9.61 14.38 4.21
CA PHE A 20 10.70 14.29 3.25
C PHE A 20 10.13 13.94 1.87
N GLY A 21 10.30 14.82 0.89
CA GLY A 21 9.75 14.72 -0.45
C GLY A 21 8.60 15.68 -0.70
N ALA A 22 8.55 16.27 -1.88
CA ALA A 22 7.51 17.18 -2.36
C ALA A 22 6.96 16.72 -3.73
N GLY A 23 6.85 15.39 -3.91
CA GLY A 23 6.32 14.77 -5.12
C GLY A 23 4.79 14.80 -5.20
N SER A 24 4.24 14.31 -6.33
CA SER A 24 2.79 14.32 -6.57
C SER A 24 1.99 13.62 -5.47
N ILE A 25 2.47 12.48 -4.97
CA ILE A 25 1.75 11.75 -3.91
C ILE A 25 1.62 12.56 -2.62
N VAL A 26 2.59 13.43 -2.32
CA VAL A 26 2.52 14.33 -1.16
C VAL A 26 1.43 15.37 -1.35
N MET A 27 1.35 15.94 -2.57
CA MET A 27 0.33 16.93 -2.91
C MET A 27 -1.06 16.32 -3.04
N ASP A 28 -1.17 15.12 -3.64
CA ASP A 28 -2.44 14.51 -3.99
C ASP A 28 -3.06 13.72 -2.81
N ALA A 29 -2.24 13.27 -1.84
CA ALA A 29 -2.71 12.40 -0.78
C ALA A 29 -2.21 12.76 0.64
N HIS A 30 -0.89 12.87 0.87
CA HIS A 30 -0.38 13.03 2.25
C HIS A 30 -0.84 14.34 2.88
N ILE A 31 -0.56 15.49 2.25
CA ILE A 31 -0.97 16.80 2.78
C ILE A 31 -2.49 16.89 2.93
N PRO A 32 -3.31 16.57 1.91
CA PRO A 32 -4.76 16.61 2.06
C PRO A 32 -5.29 15.72 3.18
N ALA A 33 -4.75 14.49 3.33
CA ALA A 33 -5.14 13.57 4.40
C ALA A 33 -4.80 14.13 5.78
N TYR A 34 -3.60 14.66 5.94
CA TYR A 34 -3.15 15.20 7.24
C TYR A 34 -3.96 16.44 7.64
N LEU A 35 -4.22 17.33 6.71
CA LEU A 35 -5.03 18.53 6.98
C LEU A 35 -6.49 18.19 7.28
N ALA A 36 -7.09 17.26 6.53
CA ALA A 36 -8.47 16.82 6.78
C ALA A 36 -8.63 16.13 8.15
N SER A 37 -7.55 15.57 8.69
CA SER A 37 -7.49 14.89 9.99
C SER A 37 -6.90 15.77 11.11
N GLU A 38 -6.72 17.05 10.85
CA GLU A 38 -6.19 18.04 11.81
C GLU A 38 -4.78 17.70 12.34
N PHE A 39 -4.00 16.90 11.60
CA PHE A 39 -2.59 16.71 11.92
C PHE A 39 -1.79 17.96 11.58
N VAL A 40 -0.88 18.33 12.48
CA VAL A 40 0.01 19.48 12.28
C VAL A 40 1.20 19.06 11.42
N ILE A 41 1.35 19.65 10.24
CA ILE A 41 2.57 19.54 9.43
C ILE A 41 3.53 20.61 9.91
N ARG A 42 4.65 20.23 10.54
CA ARG A 42 5.68 21.17 11.02
C ARG A 42 6.49 21.73 9.86
N GLY A 43 6.82 20.89 8.88
CA GLY A 43 7.56 21.33 7.72
C GLY A 43 7.88 20.21 6.73
N ILE A 44 8.54 20.62 5.66
CA ILE A 44 8.88 19.76 4.52
C ILE A 44 10.31 20.01 4.07
N PHE A 45 10.97 18.95 3.59
CA PHE A 45 12.24 19.00 2.89
C PHE A 45 12.12 18.29 1.53
N ASP A 46 12.66 18.87 0.49
CA ASP A 46 12.89 18.24 -0.82
C ASP A 46 14.21 18.78 -1.39
N PRO A 47 15.04 17.98 -2.07
CA PRO A 47 16.21 18.47 -2.79
C PRO A 47 15.86 19.57 -3.80
N ASP A 48 14.70 19.50 -4.44
CA ASP A 48 14.10 20.58 -5.20
C ASP A 48 13.46 21.61 -4.26
N GLN A 49 14.27 22.55 -3.83
CA GLN A 49 13.88 23.56 -2.86
C GLN A 49 12.74 24.46 -3.33
N ASP A 50 12.53 24.60 -4.65
CA ASP A 50 11.41 25.39 -5.18
C ASP A 50 10.08 24.70 -4.91
N LYS A 51 10.01 23.37 -5.06
CA LYS A 51 8.84 22.57 -4.70
C LYS A 51 8.53 22.65 -3.21
N ALA A 52 9.56 22.46 -2.36
CA ALA A 52 9.39 22.51 -0.90
C ALA A 52 8.87 23.91 -0.47
N ARG A 53 9.45 24.99 -0.99
CA ARG A 53 9.02 26.36 -0.70
C ARG A 53 7.62 26.67 -1.20
N ALA A 54 7.26 26.19 -2.39
CA ALA A 54 5.91 26.40 -2.93
C ALA A 54 4.83 25.77 -2.04
N LEU A 55 5.02 24.50 -1.64
CA LEU A 55 4.08 23.81 -0.74
C LEU A 55 4.06 24.45 0.65
N ALA A 56 5.20 24.80 1.20
CA ALA A 56 5.29 25.46 2.50
C ALA A 56 4.56 26.82 2.52
N ALA A 57 4.71 27.60 1.47
CA ALA A 57 4.00 28.89 1.32
C ALA A 57 2.48 28.70 1.14
N GLN A 58 2.07 27.67 0.39
CA GLN A 58 0.66 27.38 0.14
C GLN A 58 -0.08 26.95 1.41
N TYR A 59 0.54 26.18 2.28
CA TYR A 59 -0.12 25.55 3.42
C TYR A 59 0.33 26.09 4.79
N GLY A 60 1.31 27.00 4.84
CA GLY A 60 1.72 27.69 6.05
C GLY A 60 2.65 26.91 6.99
N PHE A 61 3.44 25.97 6.47
CA PHE A 61 4.45 25.23 7.24
C PHE A 61 5.89 25.59 6.84
N THR A 62 6.89 25.03 7.50
CA THR A 62 8.31 25.35 7.26
C THR A 62 8.88 24.60 6.06
N ALA A 63 9.59 25.27 5.14
CA ALA A 63 10.48 24.62 4.18
C ALA A 63 11.90 24.55 4.77
N TYR A 64 12.37 23.32 5.07
CA TYR A 64 13.74 23.10 5.55
C TYR A 64 14.75 23.23 4.40
N ARG A 65 15.91 23.82 4.66
CA ARG A 65 16.93 24.07 3.65
C ARG A 65 17.79 22.84 3.36
N THR A 66 17.97 21.98 4.36
CA THR A 66 18.77 20.75 4.25
C THR A 66 18.06 19.57 4.87
N ALA A 67 18.42 18.36 4.43
CA ALA A 67 17.92 17.12 5.01
C ALA A 67 18.28 17.02 6.50
N GLN A 68 19.47 17.51 6.88
CA GLN A 68 19.94 17.53 8.27
C GLN A 68 19.09 18.44 9.15
N GLU A 69 18.69 19.61 8.64
CA GLU A 69 17.81 20.52 9.38
C GLU A 69 16.43 19.88 9.63
N ALA A 70 15.87 19.18 8.62
CA ALA A 70 14.64 18.45 8.76
C ALA A 70 14.79 17.26 9.73
N ALA A 71 15.85 16.47 9.61
CA ALA A 71 16.14 15.31 10.44
C ALA A 71 16.42 15.66 11.92
N ALA A 72 16.92 16.87 12.21
CA ALA A 72 17.20 17.31 13.57
C ALA A 72 15.97 17.62 14.42
N GLN A 73 14.77 17.56 13.83
CA GLN A 73 13.54 17.84 14.56
C GLN A 73 13.25 16.77 15.62
N GLN A 74 12.74 17.22 16.77
CA GLN A 74 12.40 16.35 17.90
C GLN A 74 10.88 16.34 18.12
N ASP A 75 10.40 15.30 18.77
CA ASP A 75 8.96 15.13 19.08
C ASP A 75 8.07 15.28 17.84
N VAL A 76 8.44 14.57 16.78
CA VAL A 76 7.73 14.55 15.50
C VAL A 76 7.61 13.12 14.97
N ILE A 77 6.71 12.94 14.01
CA ILE A 77 6.71 11.79 13.10
C ILE A 77 7.37 12.23 11.80
N PHE A 78 8.30 11.44 11.31
CA PHE A 78 8.90 11.63 10.00
C PHE A 78 8.11 10.85 8.95
N ASP A 79 7.74 11.53 7.85
CA ASP A 79 7.06 10.94 6.71
C ASP A 79 7.98 10.97 5.49
N LEU A 80 8.53 9.81 5.12
CA LEU A 80 9.48 9.66 4.02
C LEU A 80 8.75 9.34 2.73
N ALA A 81 8.28 10.35 2.01
CA ALA A 81 7.64 10.25 0.71
C ALA A 81 8.67 10.45 -0.44
N THR A 82 9.79 9.79 -0.33
CA THR A 82 10.94 9.86 -1.24
C THR A 82 11.05 8.58 -2.08
N PRO A 83 11.88 8.57 -3.15
CA PRO A 83 12.21 7.35 -3.87
C PRO A 83 12.84 6.30 -2.92
N PRO A 84 12.59 4.99 -3.16
CA PRO A 84 13.02 3.93 -2.24
C PRO A 84 14.53 3.87 -2.01
N ASP A 85 15.35 4.26 -2.99
CA ASP A 85 16.81 4.27 -2.87
C ASP A 85 17.35 5.34 -1.89
N ALA A 86 16.55 6.35 -1.57
CA ALA A 86 16.92 7.39 -0.60
C ALA A 86 16.55 7.03 0.86
N HIS A 87 15.73 6.01 1.09
CA HIS A 87 15.19 5.72 2.40
C HIS A 87 16.28 5.40 3.44
N ALA A 88 17.23 4.54 3.10
CA ALA A 88 18.27 4.10 4.07
C ALA A 88 19.11 5.27 4.60
N GLU A 89 19.59 6.15 3.70
CA GLU A 89 20.39 7.33 4.06
C GLU A 89 19.60 8.29 4.97
N ILE A 90 18.33 8.55 4.63
CA ILE A 90 17.49 9.42 5.45
C ILE A 90 17.27 8.80 6.84
N LEU A 91 16.93 7.51 6.91
CA LEU A 91 16.72 6.79 8.16
C LEU A 91 17.95 6.80 9.07
N GLU A 92 19.16 6.71 8.50
CA GLU A 92 20.41 6.82 9.26
C GLU A 92 20.61 8.20 9.91
N SER A 93 20.04 9.24 9.31
CA SER A 93 20.15 10.62 9.81
C SER A 93 19.14 11.00 10.90
N LEU A 94 18.06 10.21 11.07
CA LEU A 94 16.99 10.52 12.02
C LEU A 94 17.41 10.28 13.48
N PRO A 95 16.76 10.91 14.46
CA PRO A 95 16.96 10.61 15.87
C PRO A 95 16.69 9.13 16.19
N GLU A 96 17.39 8.58 17.19
CA GLU A 96 17.12 7.24 17.70
C GLU A 96 15.67 7.11 18.20
N ALA A 97 15.07 5.94 18.01
CA ALA A 97 13.70 5.63 18.39
C ALA A 97 12.62 6.55 17.78
N ALA A 98 12.95 7.31 16.72
CA ALA A 98 11.98 8.16 16.04
C ALA A 98 10.83 7.35 15.45
N GLY A 99 9.63 7.97 15.40
CA GLY A 99 8.48 7.44 14.67
C GLY A 99 8.61 7.79 13.18
N VAL A 100 8.49 6.79 12.28
CA VAL A 100 8.73 6.98 10.85
C VAL A 100 7.68 6.27 10.01
N LEU A 101 7.09 6.98 9.05
CA LEU A 101 6.31 6.41 7.96
C LEU A 101 7.18 6.41 6.69
N ILE A 102 7.44 5.23 6.14
CA ILE A 102 8.25 5.03 4.92
C ILE A 102 7.29 4.78 3.76
N GLN A 103 7.40 5.54 2.66
CA GLN A 103 6.58 5.28 1.47
C GLN A 103 6.96 3.94 0.84
N LYS A 104 5.93 3.25 0.31
CA LYS A 104 6.13 2.01 -0.43
C LYS A 104 6.72 2.28 -1.83
N PRO A 105 7.48 1.33 -2.39
CA PRO A 105 7.97 0.11 -1.75
C PRO A 105 9.04 0.42 -0.70
N MET A 106 9.23 -0.51 0.26
CA MET A 106 10.23 -0.37 1.32
C MET A 106 11.65 -0.18 0.77
N GLY A 107 11.95 -0.80 -0.37
CA GLY A 107 13.20 -0.68 -1.13
C GLY A 107 12.92 -0.97 -2.60
N SER A 108 13.88 -0.73 -3.47
CA SER A 108 13.79 -1.03 -4.91
C SER A 108 13.82 -2.54 -5.20
N ASP A 109 14.32 -3.33 -4.26
CA ASP A 109 14.39 -4.78 -4.24
C ASP A 109 14.50 -5.32 -2.80
N LEU A 110 14.67 -6.62 -2.64
CA LEU A 110 14.79 -7.25 -1.33
C LEU A 110 16.10 -6.86 -0.62
N ALA A 111 17.18 -6.59 -1.36
CA ALA A 111 18.44 -6.15 -0.76
C ALA A 111 18.29 -4.76 -0.14
N GLY A 112 17.68 -3.81 -0.86
CA GLY A 112 17.34 -2.49 -0.35
C GLY A 112 16.41 -2.54 0.86
N ALA A 113 15.38 -3.40 0.82
CA ALA A 113 14.49 -3.62 1.96
C ALA A 113 15.23 -4.19 3.19
N THR A 114 16.19 -5.10 2.97
CA THR A 114 17.03 -5.67 4.03
C THR A 114 17.93 -4.62 4.68
N GLU A 115 18.51 -3.71 3.88
CA GLU A 115 19.30 -2.61 4.41
C GLU A 115 18.45 -1.64 5.24
N ILE A 116 17.25 -1.28 4.75
CA ILE A 116 16.32 -0.44 5.50
C ILE A 116 15.94 -1.09 6.84
N LEU A 117 15.66 -2.39 6.84
CA LEU A 117 15.37 -3.15 8.05
C LEU A 117 16.57 -3.11 9.04
N ARG A 118 17.78 -3.31 8.52
CA ARG A 118 19.01 -3.24 9.31
C ARG A 118 19.19 -1.87 9.98
N VAL A 119 18.99 -0.78 9.23
CA VAL A 119 19.08 0.60 9.74
C VAL A 119 18.03 0.85 10.81
N CYS A 120 16.77 0.48 10.55
CA CYS A 120 15.68 0.66 11.52
C CYS A 120 15.93 -0.06 12.83
N ARG A 121 16.45 -1.31 12.78
CA ARG A 121 16.85 -2.08 13.96
C ARG A 121 18.01 -1.43 14.73
N ALA A 122 19.08 -1.06 14.01
CA ALA A 122 20.27 -0.48 14.61
C ALA A 122 19.98 0.84 15.34
N ARG A 123 18.99 1.61 14.86
CA ARG A 123 18.58 2.90 15.42
C ARG A 123 17.31 2.80 16.27
N SER A 124 16.79 1.61 16.50
CA SER A 124 15.54 1.37 17.26
C SER A 124 14.35 2.18 16.73
N LEU A 125 14.30 2.48 15.41
CA LEU A 125 13.22 3.29 14.83
C LEU A 125 11.87 2.58 14.93
N ARG A 126 10.86 3.33 15.28
CA ARG A 126 9.46 2.88 15.28
C ARG A 126 8.90 3.13 13.88
N ALA A 127 9.37 2.34 12.92
CA ALA A 127 9.18 2.57 11.51
C ALA A 127 8.16 1.60 10.90
N ALA A 128 7.28 2.14 10.06
CA ALA A 128 6.29 1.38 9.32
C ALA A 128 6.26 1.81 7.86
N VAL A 129 5.89 0.87 6.98
CA VAL A 129 5.73 1.13 5.55
C VAL A 129 4.31 1.53 5.23
N ASN A 130 4.16 2.49 4.32
CA ASN A 130 2.87 3.06 3.93
C ASN A 130 2.10 2.13 2.97
N PHE A 131 1.74 0.95 3.45
CA PHE A 131 0.79 0.06 2.78
C PHE A 131 -0.63 0.54 3.08
N GLN A 132 -0.94 1.74 2.59
CA GLN A 132 -2.17 2.45 2.93
C GLN A 132 -3.44 1.69 2.55
N LEU A 133 -3.41 0.77 1.58
CA LEU A 133 -4.60 -0.01 1.22
C LEU A 133 -5.18 -0.76 2.42
N ARG A 134 -4.37 -1.30 3.34
CA ARG A 134 -4.86 -1.93 4.59
C ARG A 134 -5.75 -1.01 5.42
N PHE A 135 -5.59 0.31 5.26
CA PHE A 135 -6.24 1.36 6.05
C PHE A 135 -7.35 2.08 5.27
N ALA A 136 -7.63 1.65 4.05
CA ALA A 136 -8.76 2.18 3.29
C ALA A 136 -10.08 1.78 3.95
N PRO A 137 -11.08 2.67 4.02
CA PRO A 137 -12.34 2.42 4.72
C PRO A 137 -13.00 1.09 4.36
N MET A 138 -13.07 0.75 3.07
CA MET A 138 -13.64 -0.51 2.60
C MET A 138 -12.81 -1.73 3.02
N MET A 139 -11.47 -1.58 3.14
CA MET A 139 -10.58 -2.67 3.56
C MET A 139 -10.64 -2.88 5.09
N LEU A 140 -10.79 -1.80 5.85
CA LEU A 140 -11.04 -1.89 7.29
C LEU A 140 -12.38 -2.55 7.56
N ALA A 141 -13.43 -2.20 6.82
CA ALA A 141 -14.73 -2.84 6.93
C ALA A 141 -14.69 -4.34 6.56
N LEU A 142 -14.01 -4.69 5.47
CA LEU A 142 -13.79 -6.09 5.10
C LEU A 142 -13.01 -6.85 6.17
N ARG A 143 -11.98 -6.25 6.73
CA ARG A 143 -11.19 -6.84 7.80
C ARG A 143 -12.03 -7.06 9.05
N ASP A 144 -12.83 -6.08 9.47
CA ASP A 144 -13.74 -6.19 10.62
C ASP A 144 -14.76 -7.33 10.40
N ALA A 145 -15.30 -7.47 9.19
CA ALA A 145 -16.20 -8.57 8.85
C ALA A 145 -15.54 -9.94 8.98
N ILE A 146 -14.27 -10.07 8.53
CA ILE A 146 -13.49 -11.30 8.65
C ILE A 146 -13.17 -11.59 10.12
N ASP A 147 -12.66 -10.60 10.87
CA ASP A 147 -12.27 -10.74 12.28
C ASP A 147 -13.47 -11.09 13.20
N ARG A 148 -14.66 -10.59 12.87
CA ARG A 148 -15.92 -10.96 13.54
C ARG A 148 -16.46 -12.32 13.12
N GLY A 149 -15.78 -13.02 12.19
CA GLY A 149 -16.15 -14.35 11.72
C GLY A 149 -17.41 -14.40 10.85
N LEU A 150 -17.81 -13.27 10.24
CA LEU A 150 -19.01 -13.22 9.37
C LEU A 150 -18.86 -14.10 8.13
N LEU A 151 -17.63 -14.25 7.62
CA LEU A 151 -17.33 -15.14 6.50
C LEU A 151 -16.98 -16.57 6.94
N GLY A 152 -16.78 -16.80 8.25
CA GLY A 152 -16.17 -18.03 8.73
C GLY A 152 -14.68 -18.10 8.38
N GLU A 153 -14.16 -19.30 8.12
CA GLU A 153 -12.78 -19.51 7.66
C GLU A 153 -12.69 -19.15 6.17
N VAL A 154 -11.77 -18.25 5.79
CA VAL A 154 -11.56 -17.89 4.38
C VAL A 154 -10.94 -19.07 3.65
N VAL A 155 -11.53 -19.48 2.54
CA VAL A 155 -11.10 -20.62 1.71
C VAL A 155 -10.76 -20.22 0.27
N ASP A 156 -11.17 -19.02 -0.15
CA ASP A 156 -10.96 -18.52 -1.50
C ASP A 156 -10.72 -17.00 -1.49
N PHE A 157 -9.70 -16.54 -2.18
CA PHE A 157 -9.37 -15.13 -2.33
C PHE A 157 -8.91 -14.83 -3.75
N ASP A 158 -9.72 -14.09 -4.51
CA ASP A 158 -9.35 -13.60 -5.83
C ASP A 158 -9.18 -12.09 -5.83
N ALA A 159 -8.05 -11.61 -6.40
CA ALA A 159 -7.83 -10.23 -6.77
C ALA A 159 -7.79 -10.10 -8.29
N TRP A 160 -8.69 -9.32 -8.85
CA TRP A 160 -8.79 -9.13 -10.30
C TRP A 160 -8.77 -7.65 -10.66
N LEU A 161 -7.89 -7.30 -11.60
CA LEU A 161 -7.78 -5.94 -12.14
C LEU A 161 -7.65 -5.99 -13.65
N ALA A 162 -8.48 -5.23 -14.34
CA ALA A 162 -8.31 -4.89 -15.75
C ALA A 162 -8.64 -3.41 -15.92
N VAL A 163 -7.64 -2.58 -16.16
CA VAL A 163 -7.78 -1.12 -16.27
C VAL A 163 -6.84 -0.57 -17.33
N ASP A 164 -7.10 0.64 -17.76
CA ASP A 164 -6.18 1.42 -18.60
C ASP A 164 -5.42 2.40 -17.70
N THR A 165 -4.30 1.95 -17.16
CA THR A 165 -3.51 2.77 -16.26
C THR A 165 -2.75 3.85 -17.03
N PRO A 166 -2.90 5.13 -16.69
CA PRO A 166 -2.24 6.24 -17.39
C PRO A 166 -0.76 6.33 -16.99
N TRP A 167 0.04 5.33 -17.35
CA TRP A 167 1.48 5.24 -16.99
C TRP A 167 2.27 6.48 -17.35
N GLY A 168 1.85 7.21 -18.38
CA GLY A 168 2.48 8.45 -18.82
C GLY A 168 2.49 9.59 -17.79
N LEU A 169 1.63 9.54 -16.78
CA LEU A 169 1.64 10.50 -15.67
C LEU A 169 2.91 10.38 -14.81
N TRP A 170 3.50 9.19 -14.76
CA TRP A 170 4.67 8.91 -13.93
C TRP A 170 5.91 8.65 -14.78
N LYS A 171 6.53 9.72 -15.25
CA LYS A 171 7.70 9.66 -16.15
C LYS A 171 8.88 8.85 -15.59
N PHE A 172 9.01 8.77 -14.27
CA PHE A 172 10.06 8.00 -13.60
C PHE A 172 9.92 6.47 -13.77
N LEU A 173 8.75 5.98 -14.17
CA LEU A 173 8.52 4.55 -14.43
C LEU A 173 9.17 4.06 -15.71
N LYS A 174 9.46 4.98 -16.64
CA LYS A 174 10.05 4.63 -17.92
C LYS A 174 11.45 4.04 -17.74
N GLY A 175 11.63 2.84 -18.27
CA GLY A 175 12.90 2.13 -18.18
C GLY A 175 13.14 1.36 -16.89
N LEU A 176 12.22 1.42 -15.91
CA LEU A 176 12.32 0.56 -14.75
C LEU A 176 12.07 -0.91 -15.15
N PRO A 177 12.91 -1.85 -14.68
CA PRO A 177 12.76 -3.26 -15.02
C PRO A 177 11.60 -3.95 -14.29
N ARG A 178 11.15 -3.38 -13.16
CA ARG A 178 10.13 -3.94 -12.26
C ARG A 178 9.11 -2.85 -11.93
N VAL A 179 7.87 -2.99 -12.42
CA VAL A 179 6.83 -1.96 -12.23
C VAL A 179 5.61 -2.54 -11.52
N GLU A 180 4.86 -3.43 -12.16
CA GLU A 180 3.51 -3.80 -11.70
C GLU A 180 3.51 -4.41 -10.29
N ILE A 181 4.24 -5.50 -10.07
CA ILE A 181 4.22 -6.20 -8.77
C ILE A 181 4.80 -5.31 -7.68
N LEU A 182 5.94 -4.64 -7.94
CA LEU A 182 6.66 -3.84 -6.96
C LEU A 182 5.95 -2.53 -6.59
N LEU A 183 5.28 -1.89 -7.57
CA LEU A 183 4.73 -0.54 -7.38
C LEU A 183 3.20 -0.50 -7.25
N HIS A 184 2.50 -1.55 -7.70
CA HIS A 184 1.05 -1.62 -7.64
C HIS A 184 0.54 -2.84 -6.86
N SER A 185 0.74 -4.07 -7.37
CA SER A 185 0.23 -5.28 -6.73
C SER A 185 0.83 -5.56 -5.35
N ILE A 186 1.94 -4.92 -4.99
CA ILE A 186 2.48 -4.97 -3.63
C ILE A 186 1.42 -4.62 -2.57
N HIS A 187 0.49 -3.71 -2.86
CA HIS A 187 -0.63 -3.40 -1.96
C HIS A 187 -1.59 -4.57 -1.80
N TYR A 188 -1.84 -5.31 -2.87
CA TYR A 188 -2.72 -6.49 -2.84
C TYR A 188 -2.04 -7.64 -2.11
N LEU A 189 -0.77 -7.91 -2.41
CA LEU A 189 0.03 -8.93 -1.73
C LEU A 189 0.11 -8.65 -0.24
N ASP A 190 0.36 -7.40 0.14
CA ASP A 190 0.41 -6.96 1.51
C ASP A 190 -0.94 -7.13 2.23
N PHE A 191 -2.04 -6.72 1.59
CA PHE A 191 -3.37 -6.89 2.16
C PHE A 191 -3.75 -8.37 2.31
N ILE A 192 -3.53 -9.19 1.29
CA ILE A 192 -3.79 -10.64 1.33
C ILE A 192 -3.02 -11.29 2.48
N ARG A 193 -1.72 -10.97 2.63
CA ARG A 193 -0.92 -11.44 3.77
C ARG A 193 -1.51 -11.01 5.11
N SER A 194 -2.05 -9.81 5.20
CA SER A 194 -2.67 -9.32 6.44
C SER A 194 -3.90 -10.13 6.86
N VAL A 195 -4.60 -10.72 5.89
CA VAL A 195 -5.81 -11.53 6.11
C VAL A 195 -5.48 -13.01 6.30
N LEU A 196 -4.64 -13.57 5.42
CA LEU A 196 -4.38 -15.01 5.33
C LEU A 196 -3.08 -15.45 6.01
N GLY A 197 -2.25 -14.52 6.48
CA GLY A 197 -0.87 -14.79 6.91
C GLY A 197 0.09 -14.93 5.72
N ASP A 198 1.29 -15.43 5.99
CA ASP A 198 2.32 -15.59 4.98
C ASP A 198 2.06 -16.84 4.13
N PRO A 199 2.09 -16.73 2.78
CA PRO A 199 2.02 -17.90 1.92
C PRO A 199 3.32 -18.71 2.00
N LYS A 200 3.24 -20.01 1.70
CA LYS A 200 4.42 -20.89 1.59
C LYS A 200 5.30 -20.57 0.39
N GLY A 201 4.72 -19.95 -0.64
CA GLY A 201 5.38 -19.58 -1.87
C GLY A 201 4.42 -18.94 -2.87
N VAL A 202 4.91 -18.72 -4.08
CA VAL A 202 4.16 -18.10 -5.17
C VAL A 202 4.50 -18.69 -6.52
N HIS A 203 3.50 -18.93 -7.35
CA HIS A 203 3.63 -19.14 -8.78
C HIS A 203 3.19 -17.86 -9.49
N ALA A 204 4.09 -17.25 -10.25
CA ALA A 204 3.78 -15.98 -10.93
C ALA A 204 4.33 -15.94 -12.35
N LYS A 205 3.62 -15.18 -13.20
CA LYS A 205 4.12 -14.74 -14.51
C LYS A 205 3.74 -13.30 -14.71
N THR A 206 4.74 -12.43 -14.90
CA THR A 206 4.55 -11.02 -15.20
C THR A 206 5.18 -10.66 -16.53
N LEU A 207 4.49 -9.83 -17.32
CA LEU A 207 4.84 -9.50 -18.70
C LEU A 207 4.51 -8.02 -18.97
N GLY A 208 5.32 -7.38 -19.82
CA GLY A 208 4.98 -6.08 -20.41
C GLY A 208 3.94 -6.23 -21.51
N HIS A 209 3.30 -5.12 -21.90
CA HIS A 209 2.44 -5.11 -23.09
C HIS A 209 3.31 -4.96 -24.36
N PRO A 210 3.03 -5.72 -25.45
CA PRO A 210 3.86 -5.68 -26.65
C PRO A 210 3.99 -4.28 -27.31
N SER A 211 3.00 -3.41 -27.16
CA SER A 211 3.00 -2.06 -27.69
C SER A 211 3.35 -0.97 -26.65
N GLY A 212 3.71 -1.35 -25.43
CA GLY A 212 4.06 -0.42 -24.34
C GLY A 212 5.56 -0.37 -24.09
N ASP A 213 6.03 0.73 -23.51
CA ASP A 213 7.41 0.93 -23.07
C ASP A 213 7.60 0.78 -21.55
N THR A 214 6.51 0.48 -20.82
CA THR A 214 6.52 0.19 -19.38
C THR A 214 6.61 -1.32 -19.16
N SER A 215 7.58 -1.76 -18.38
CA SER A 215 7.79 -3.19 -18.15
C SER A 215 6.78 -3.80 -17.19
N ASN A 216 6.48 -5.09 -17.41
CA ASN A 216 5.74 -5.92 -16.45
C ASN A 216 4.40 -5.32 -16.00
N THR A 217 3.54 -4.95 -16.93
CA THR A 217 2.23 -4.32 -16.67
C THR A 217 1.08 -5.30 -16.54
N ARG A 218 1.35 -6.61 -16.69
CA ARG A 218 0.34 -7.68 -16.62
C ARG A 218 0.89 -8.84 -15.83
N THR A 219 0.18 -9.26 -14.78
CA THR A 219 0.61 -10.33 -13.87
C THR A 219 -0.50 -11.32 -13.63
N ALA A 220 -0.17 -12.61 -13.66
CA ALA A 220 -0.97 -13.68 -13.08
C ALA A 220 -0.16 -14.33 -11.97
N ALA A 221 -0.78 -14.55 -10.80
CA ALA A 221 -0.11 -15.19 -9.68
C ALA A 221 -1.05 -16.08 -8.89
N ILE A 222 -0.50 -17.15 -8.28
CA ILE A 222 -1.14 -18.00 -7.29
C ILE A 222 -0.27 -17.98 -6.05
N LEU A 223 -0.82 -17.58 -4.91
CA LEU A 223 -0.16 -17.65 -3.62
C LEU A 223 -0.46 -19.00 -2.97
N ASP A 224 0.58 -19.73 -2.60
CA ASP A 224 0.46 -21.09 -2.03
C ASP A 224 0.17 -21.02 -0.53
N TYR A 225 -1.08 -21.25 -0.17
CA TYR A 225 -1.53 -21.45 1.21
C TYR A 225 -1.80 -22.94 1.55
N GLY A 226 -1.26 -23.86 0.76
CA GLY A 226 -1.50 -25.31 0.86
C GLY A 226 -2.88 -25.71 0.33
N ASP A 227 -3.47 -26.75 0.91
CA ASP A 227 -4.68 -27.39 0.38
C ASP A 227 -6.00 -26.72 0.86
N ARG A 228 -5.91 -25.67 1.66
CA ARG A 228 -7.10 -25.09 2.32
C ARG A 228 -7.59 -23.79 1.68
N VAL A 229 -6.71 -23.00 1.11
CA VAL A 229 -7.06 -21.70 0.55
C VAL A 229 -6.57 -21.59 -0.89
N ARG A 230 -7.48 -21.33 -1.81
CA ARG A 230 -7.14 -20.89 -3.15
C ARG A 230 -6.96 -19.37 -3.14
N CYS A 231 -5.78 -18.91 -3.53
CA CYS A 231 -5.51 -17.47 -3.62
C CYS A 231 -4.90 -17.14 -4.97
N ALA A 232 -5.56 -16.30 -5.76
CA ALA A 232 -5.12 -15.94 -7.11
C ALA A 232 -5.21 -14.43 -7.37
N LEU A 233 -4.28 -13.95 -8.20
CA LEU A 233 -4.27 -12.58 -8.71
C LEU A 233 -4.24 -12.61 -10.24
N SER A 234 -5.08 -11.80 -10.88
CA SER A 234 -5.09 -11.57 -12.33
C SER A 234 -5.13 -10.07 -12.60
N ILE A 235 -4.00 -9.52 -13.02
CA ILE A 235 -3.76 -8.09 -13.12
C ILE A 235 -3.42 -7.70 -14.56
N ASN A 236 -4.15 -6.75 -15.13
CA ASN A 236 -3.91 -6.21 -16.46
C ASN A 236 -4.11 -4.68 -16.46
N HIS A 237 -3.02 -3.94 -16.57
CA HIS A 237 -3.02 -2.48 -16.63
C HIS A 237 -3.10 -1.91 -18.06
N ASN A 238 -3.37 -2.75 -19.05
CA ASN A 238 -3.39 -2.36 -20.47
C ASN A 238 -4.75 -2.62 -21.14
N HIS A 239 -5.86 -2.56 -20.39
CA HIS A 239 -7.19 -2.71 -20.96
C HIS A 239 -7.69 -1.38 -21.54
N SER A 240 -7.18 -0.97 -22.72
CA SER A 240 -7.43 0.31 -23.37
C SER A 240 -8.62 0.31 -24.35
N PHE A 241 -9.59 -0.62 -24.17
CA PHE A 241 -10.75 -0.76 -25.04
C PHE A 241 -12.04 -0.15 -24.45
N GLY A 242 -11.89 0.91 -23.66
CA GLY A 242 -12.99 1.63 -23.02
C GLY A 242 -13.40 1.07 -21.67
N ARG A 243 -14.21 1.85 -20.95
CA ARG A 243 -14.54 1.64 -19.54
C ARG A 243 -15.37 0.38 -19.26
N LYS A 244 -16.15 -0.11 -20.22
CA LYS A 244 -17.22 -1.11 -20.00
C LYS A 244 -16.78 -2.38 -19.25
N TYR A 245 -15.58 -2.89 -19.51
CA TYR A 245 -15.04 -4.10 -18.91
C TYR A 245 -13.82 -3.86 -18.04
N GLN A 246 -13.60 -2.61 -17.64
CA GLN A 246 -12.60 -2.28 -16.63
C GLN A 246 -13.20 -2.49 -15.24
N ALA A 247 -12.43 -3.13 -14.36
CA ALA A 247 -12.77 -3.27 -12.95
C ALA A 247 -11.50 -3.52 -12.12
N CYS A 248 -11.60 -3.25 -10.83
CA CYS A 248 -10.64 -3.67 -9.82
C CYS A 248 -11.46 -4.28 -8.67
N GLU A 249 -11.32 -5.58 -8.47
CA GLU A 249 -12.23 -6.35 -7.63
C GLU A 249 -11.46 -7.33 -6.74
N PHE A 250 -11.98 -7.50 -5.50
CA PHE A 250 -11.62 -8.61 -4.64
C PHE A 250 -12.87 -9.45 -4.38
N ARG A 251 -12.72 -10.76 -4.50
CA ARG A 251 -13.77 -11.74 -4.24
C ARG A 251 -13.24 -12.70 -3.19
N ILE A 252 -13.91 -12.76 -2.06
CA ILE A 252 -13.50 -13.57 -0.92
C ILE A 252 -14.64 -14.51 -0.57
N CYS A 253 -14.35 -15.82 -0.50
CA CYS A 253 -15.30 -16.80 -0.02
C CYS A 253 -14.77 -17.45 1.26
N GLY A 254 -15.63 -17.59 2.21
CA GLY A 254 -15.37 -18.31 3.46
C GLY A 254 -16.39 -19.45 3.65
N THR A 255 -16.24 -20.18 4.74
CA THR A 255 -17.09 -21.34 5.07
C THR A 255 -18.51 -20.97 5.50
N LYS A 256 -18.76 -19.68 5.81
CA LYS A 256 -20.07 -19.19 6.27
C LYS A 256 -20.62 -18.01 5.46
N GLY A 257 -19.80 -17.41 4.64
CA GLY A 257 -20.20 -16.22 3.88
C GLY A 257 -19.18 -15.84 2.82
N ALA A 258 -19.50 -14.79 2.08
CA ALA A 258 -18.64 -14.25 1.04
C ALA A 258 -18.66 -12.72 1.05
N ALA A 259 -17.60 -12.11 0.52
CA ALA A 259 -17.50 -10.68 0.32
C ALA A 259 -17.11 -10.37 -1.14
N TYR A 260 -17.69 -9.31 -1.67
CA TYR A 260 -17.30 -8.69 -2.94
C TYR A 260 -16.88 -7.25 -2.67
N LEU A 261 -15.73 -6.88 -3.18
CA LEU A 261 -15.17 -5.54 -3.05
C LEU A 261 -14.82 -5.01 -4.44
N HIS A 262 -15.23 -3.77 -4.72
CA HIS A 262 -14.85 -3.02 -5.91
C HIS A 262 -14.07 -1.77 -5.49
N LEU A 263 -12.87 -1.58 -6.06
CA LEU A 263 -11.97 -0.47 -5.76
C LEU A 263 -12.05 0.58 -6.88
N GLY A 264 -12.75 1.67 -6.61
CA GLY A 264 -13.06 2.68 -7.62
C GLY A 264 -11.89 3.55 -8.05
N VAL A 265 -10.90 3.79 -7.18
CA VAL A 265 -9.78 4.70 -7.48
C VAL A 265 -8.95 4.27 -8.70
N ASN A 266 -8.87 2.96 -8.96
CA ASN A 266 -8.13 2.43 -10.12
C ASN A 266 -8.85 2.69 -11.46
N LEU A 267 -10.07 3.20 -11.44
CA LEU A 267 -10.94 3.35 -12.61
C LEU A 267 -11.08 4.78 -13.10
N ASP A 268 -10.78 5.74 -12.24
CA ASP A 268 -10.78 7.18 -12.57
C ASP A 268 -9.79 7.91 -11.63
N TYR A 269 -8.50 7.57 -11.72
CA TYR A 269 -7.46 8.16 -10.88
C TYR A 269 -7.25 9.67 -11.21
N PRO A 270 -7.07 10.56 -10.21
CA PRO A 270 -7.04 10.31 -8.76
C PRO A 270 -8.41 10.37 -8.06
N LYS A 271 -9.47 10.83 -8.75
CA LYS A 271 -10.79 11.04 -8.16
C LYS A 271 -11.44 9.73 -7.72
N GLY A 272 -11.31 8.68 -8.52
CA GLY A 272 -11.94 7.39 -8.33
C GLY A 272 -13.45 7.37 -8.65
N GLU A 273 -13.94 6.18 -8.97
CA GLU A 273 -15.36 5.86 -8.92
C GLU A 273 -15.73 5.44 -7.48
N PRO A 274 -17.00 5.36 -7.10
CA PRO A 274 -17.40 4.87 -5.78
C PRO A 274 -16.88 3.45 -5.51
N ASP A 275 -16.32 3.24 -4.32
CA ASP A 275 -15.99 1.92 -3.83
C ASP A 275 -17.28 1.16 -3.44
N ILE A 276 -17.27 -0.17 -3.56
CA ILE A 276 -18.40 -1.02 -3.20
C ILE A 276 -17.90 -2.15 -2.31
N LEU A 277 -18.60 -2.41 -1.21
CA LEU A 277 -18.44 -3.61 -0.40
C LEU A 277 -19.81 -4.25 -0.22
N GLU A 278 -19.94 -5.51 -0.63
CA GLU A 278 -21.12 -6.33 -0.37
C GLU A 278 -20.70 -7.59 0.38
N ILE A 279 -21.54 -8.01 1.32
CA ILE A 279 -21.32 -9.21 2.13
C ILE A 279 -22.55 -10.09 2.07
N ASN A 280 -22.35 -11.39 1.95
CA ASN A 280 -23.38 -12.42 2.06
C ASN A 280 -23.02 -13.37 3.21
N THR A 281 -23.90 -13.46 4.19
CA THR A 281 -23.76 -14.38 5.35
C THR A 281 -24.73 -15.56 5.27
N GLY A 282 -25.21 -15.88 4.07
CA GLY A 282 -26.14 -16.99 3.81
C GLY A 282 -27.58 -16.55 3.50
N GLU A 283 -27.94 -15.30 3.74
CA GLU A 283 -29.29 -14.75 3.49
C GLU A 283 -29.38 -13.83 2.26
N GLY A 284 -28.33 -13.79 1.45
CA GLY A 284 -28.22 -12.93 0.27
C GLY A 284 -27.18 -11.81 0.44
N TRP A 285 -26.90 -11.14 -0.67
CA TRP A 285 -25.91 -10.04 -0.70
C TRP A 285 -26.50 -8.76 -0.11
N VAL A 286 -25.74 -8.15 0.79
CA VAL A 286 -26.09 -6.90 1.45
C VAL A 286 -24.96 -5.90 1.20
N ALA A 287 -25.31 -4.75 0.60
CA ALA A 287 -24.39 -3.65 0.45
C ALA A 287 -24.05 -3.05 1.83
N CYS A 288 -22.77 -2.88 2.07
CA CYS A 288 -22.26 -2.20 3.26
C CYS A 288 -22.08 -0.73 2.93
N PRO A 289 -22.78 0.20 3.59
CA PRO A 289 -22.56 1.62 3.38
C PRO A 289 -21.10 1.99 3.70
N LEU A 290 -20.41 2.62 2.76
CA LEU A 290 -19.05 3.06 2.93
C LEU A 290 -19.00 4.57 3.16
N THR A 291 -18.10 5.00 4.06
CA THR A 291 -17.80 6.41 4.34
C THR A 291 -16.33 6.65 3.99
N GLY A 292 -16.07 7.66 3.15
CA GLY A 292 -14.73 7.92 2.67
C GLY A 292 -14.33 7.02 1.48
N SER A 293 -13.06 7.05 1.14
CA SER A 293 -12.51 6.37 -0.04
C SER A 293 -11.09 5.88 0.24
N TRP A 294 -10.50 5.16 -0.73
CA TRP A 294 -9.08 4.81 -0.63
C TRP A 294 -8.20 6.05 -0.51
N PHE A 295 -8.31 7.01 -1.44
CA PHE A 295 -7.65 8.31 -1.36
C PHE A 295 -8.68 9.34 -0.85
N ILE A 296 -8.43 10.06 0.23
CA ILE A 296 -7.24 10.26 1.05
C ILE A 296 -7.34 9.57 2.44
N ASP A 297 -8.48 8.96 2.73
CA ASP A 297 -8.80 8.48 4.09
C ASP A 297 -7.82 7.40 4.58
N SER A 298 -7.32 6.56 3.65
CA SER A 298 -6.34 5.53 4.01
C SER A 298 -5.01 6.10 4.52
N PHE A 299 -4.60 7.26 4.02
CA PHE A 299 -3.38 7.93 4.48
C PHE A 299 -3.57 8.53 5.88
N ALA A 300 -4.75 9.08 6.15
CA ALA A 300 -5.13 9.57 7.47
C ALA A 300 -5.16 8.44 8.50
N ASN A 301 -5.87 7.35 8.20
CA ASN A 301 -5.95 6.16 9.05
C ASN A 301 -4.56 5.54 9.30
N ARG A 302 -3.72 5.48 8.26
CA ARG A 302 -2.36 4.94 8.38
C ARG A 302 -1.49 5.79 9.31
N MET A 303 -1.54 7.12 9.16
CA MET A 303 -0.82 8.03 10.04
C MET A 303 -1.37 7.96 11.47
N ALA A 304 -2.67 7.87 11.65
CA ALA A 304 -3.30 7.72 12.96
C ALA A 304 -2.78 6.46 13.70
N GLN A 305 -2.72 5.31 13.02
CA GLN A 305 -2.20 4.08 13.60
C GLN A 305 -0.74 4.20 14.04
N LEU A 306 0.13 4.77 13.18
CA LEU A 306 1.54 4.99 13.55
C LEU A 306 1.67 5.90 14.76
N GLN A 307 0.94 7.02 14.76
CA GLN A 307 0.97 7.97 15.87
C GLN A 307 0.51 7.35 17.18
N ARG A 308 -0.58 6.58 17.17
CA ARG A 308 -1.09 5.84 18.34
C ARG A 308 -0.06 4.85 18.88
N PHE A 309 0.62 4.11 18.00
CA PHE A 309 1.72 3.22 18.40
C PHE A 309 2.90 4.00 19.01
N VAL A 310 3.35 5.06 18.36
CA VAL A 310 4.48 5.89 18.83
C VAL A 310 4.19 6.55 20.17
N THR A 311 2.94 6.95 20.42
CA THR A 311 2.51 7.57 21.68
C THR A 311 2.04 6.57 22.74
N GLY A 312 2.19 5.27 22.49
CA GLY A 312 1.87 4.20 23.45
C GLY A 312 0.38 3.91 23.63
N GLN A 313 -0.48 4.38 22.73
CA GLN A 313 -1.92 4.13 22.74
C GLN A 313 -2.29 2.79 22.08
N GLU A 314 -1.37 2.20 21.33
CA GLU A 314 -1.52 0.88 20.71
C GLU A 314 -0.27 0.03 20.93
N PRO A 315 -0.44 -1.27 21.23
CA PRO A 315 0.70 -2.16 21.52
C PRO A 315 1.38 -2.67 20.24
N THR A 316 0.72 -2.60 19.08
CA THR A 316 1.19 -3.23 17.84
C THR A 316 1.33 -2.18 16.72
N LEU A 317 2.48 -2.19 16.04
CA LEU A 317 2.69 -1.41 14.82
C LEU A 317 2.28 -2.24 13.60
N VAL A 318 1.18 -1.86 12.98
CA VAL A 318 0.71 -2.49 11.74
C VAL A 318 1.61 -2.09 10.58
N SER A 319 1.93 -3.02 9.68
CA SER A 319 2.87 -2.83 8.57
C SER A 319 4.21 -2.25 9.03
N GLY A 320 4.69 -2.66 10.23
CA GLY A 320 6.05 -2.35 10.67
C GLY A 320 7.09 -2.90 9.70
N VAL A 321 8.31 -2.40 9.75
CA VAL A 321 9.37 -2.78 8.79
C VAL A 321 9.65 -4.28 8.76
N GLU A 322 9.44 -5.01 9.86
CA GLU A 322 9.58 -6.47 9.92
C GLU A 322 8.50 -7.17 9.05
N ASP A 323 7.25 -6.75 9.19
CA ASP A 323 6.13 -7.27 8.38
C ASP A 323 6.27 -6.86 6.91
N ALA A 324 6.63 -5.60 6.67
CA ALA A 324 6.84 -5.06 5.33
C ALA A 324 7.97 -5.76 4.57
N TRP A 325 9.05 -6.16 5.28
CA TRP A 325 10.13 -6.94 4.68
C TRP A 325 9.62 -8.28 4.10
N THR A 326 8.69 -8.94 4.78
CA THR A 326 8.09 -10.19 4.27
C THR A 326 7.24 -9.93 3.03
N THR A 327 6.54 -8.78 2.94
CA THR A 327 5.88 -8.38 1.69
C THR A 327 6.89 -8.19 0.55
N MET A 328 8.04 -7.57 0.81
CA MET A 328 9.11 -7.43 -0.17
C MET A 328 9.71 -8.79 -0.57
N ALA A 329 9.87 -9.71 0.36
CA ALA A 329 10.32 -11.08 0.05
C ALA A 329 9.33 -11.82 -0.86
N LEU A 330 8.02 -11.64 -0.64
CA LEU A 330 6.99 -12.21 -1.53
C LEU A 330 7.04 -11.56 -2.93
N VAL A 331 7.26 -10.26 -3.02
CA VAL A 331 7.46 -9.55 -4.30
C VAL A 331 8.68 -10.12 -5.04
N GLU A 332 9.81 -10.32 -4.36
CA GLU A 332 11.01 -10.91 -4.97
C GLU A 332 10.73 -12.33 -5.47
N ALA A 333 10.14 -13.17 -4.63
CA ALA A 333 9.77 -14.55 -5.01
C ALA A 333 8.83 -14.59 -6.23
N ALA A 334 7.93 -13.61 -6.38
CA ALA A 334 7.06 -13.52 -7.55
C ALA A 334 7.84 -13.19 -8.83
N TYR A 335 8.84 -12.31 -8.76
CA TYR A 335 9.72 -12.04 -9.91
C TYR A 335 10.61 -13.23 -10.25
N GLU A 336 11.18 -13.92 -9.25
CA GLU A 336 11.96 -15.15 -9.44
C GLU A 336 11.11 -16.25 -10.07
N SER A 337 9.90 -16.47 -9.59
CA SER A 337 8.94 -17.39 -10.18
C SER A 337 8.63 -17.05 -11.63
N SER A 338 8.41 -15.77 -11.93
CA SER A 338 8.14 -15.29 -13.29
C SER A 338 9.31 -15.52 -14.26
N ALA A 339 10.55 -15.47 -13.77
CA ALA A 339 11.76 -15.74 -14.55
C ALA A 339 12.02 -17.24 -14.76
N SER A 340 11.43 -18.09 -13.92
CA SER A 340 11.58 -19.53 -13.98
C SER A 340 10.76 -20.15 -15.13
N PRO A 341 11.21 -21.24 -15.75
CA PRO A 341 10.45 -21.92 -16.78
C PRO A 341 9.19 -22.58 -16.23
N ALA A 342 8.11 -22.54 -17.00
CA ALA A 342 6.91 -23.33 -16.70
C ALA A 342 7.15 -24.83 -16.87
N THR A 343 6.32 -25.67 -16.24
CA THR A 343 6.31 -27.12 -16.49
C THR A 343 6.02 -27.39 -17.97
N PRO A 344 6.91 -28.07 -18.70
CA PRO A 344 6.71 -28.34 -20.13
C PRO A 344 5.57 -29.31 -20.37
N LEU A 345 4.89 -29.16 -21.50
CA LEU A 345 3.95 -30.16 -21.96
C LEU A 345 4.71 -31.42 -22.38
N ALA A 346 4.10 -32.61 -22.19
CA ALA A 346 4.63 -33.84 -22.73
C ALA A 346 4.74 -33.72 -24.26
N PRO A 347 5.83 -34.23 -24.89
CA PRO A 347 5.93 -34.29 -26.34
C PRO A 347 4.82 -35.18 -26.90
N LYS A 348 4.35 -34.87 -28.11
CA LYS A 348 3.44 -35.78 -28.82
C LYS A 348 4.14 -37.09 -29.06
N PRO A 349 3.44 -38.24 -28.96
CA PRO A 349 3.99 -39.55 -29.26
C PRO A 349 4.35 -39.68 -30.73
#